data_545ac7946ecf2260b8f6e69be5695f94
#
_entry.id   545ac7946ecf2260b8f6e69be5695f94
#
_cell.length_a   1.000
_cell.length_b   1.000
_cell.length_c   1.000
_cell.angle_alpha   90.00
_cell.angle_beta   90.00
_cell.angle_gamma   90.00
#
_symmetry.space_group_name_H-M   'P 1'
#
loop_
_entity.id
_entity.type
_entity.pdbx_description
1 polymer ?
#
loop_
_entity_poly.entity_id
_entity_poly.type
_entity_poly.pdbx_seq_one_letter_code
_entity_poly.pdbx_strand_id
1 'polypeptide(L)'
;MSLELAAFFRTTLPLDLNGVAALDDGRYHSLWMPDHLVSFWPDSIWTPEFTDLAEVSPSPHRYLDTLTLAGAVAARTTRTRLATSVLDTVRRHPVMLAQSALTLSHLSEGRFILGLGAGERENLAPYGFDDRGRVGRFGEALRLIRLLWDTDGPIDFAGEYFTLEHARLDTDLHRTGPPPIWIGANGPRMLRLAGEFGDGWWPTGSAGPETYAGQLACIRESAERAGRDPQAITPAKMVVCLIGEPDELNAILQRPLVKSLVLQLTADALAAAGHRHPMGERWRGIQDIDPRVLTRDRLLRLFEDVDPAAILSVVPHGTPKQVAGQIAEFGEAGARVVSVLDYSGMAGQAYAAESARKVREVEDALLQRTGSTP
;
A
#
# COMPACT_ATOMS: atom_id res chain seq x y z
N MET A 1 14.46 9.54 -16.40
CA MET A 1 13.06 9.03 -16.50
C MET A 1 12.17 9.94 -15.69
N SER A 2 11.02 10.33 -16.22
CA SER A 2 10.05 11.12 -15.46
C SER A 2 9.34 10.21 -14.44
N LEU A 3 9.28 10.64 -13.18
CA LEU A 3 8.46 10.01 -12.15
C LEU A 3 7.07 10.66 -12.15
N GLU A 4 6.05 9.84 -11.98
CA GLU A 4 4.67 10.27 -11.76
C GLU A 4 4.32 10.12 -10.27
N LEU A 5 3.50 11.02 -9.76
CA LEU A 5 3.10 11.00 -8.36
C LEU A 5 1.80 10.21 -8.17
N ALA A 6 1.70 9.51 -7.05
CA ALA A 6 0.44 8.93 -6.58
C ALA A 6 0.13 9.46 -5.18
N ALA A 7 -1.13 9.76 -4.90
CA ALA A 7 -1.58 10.20 -3.59
C ALA A 7 -2.39 9.12 -2.87
N PHE A 8 -2.39 9.16 -1.54
CA PHE A 8 -3.33 8.40 -0.73
C PHE A 8 -4.57 9.22 -0.44
N PHE A 9 -5.73 8.61 -0.67
CA PHE A 9 -7.00 9.14 -0.19
C PHE A 9 -7.35 8.45 1.13
N ARG A 10 -7.57 9.25 2.17
CA ARG A 10 -7.87 8.74 3.51
C ARG A 10 -9.21 8.01 3.52
N THR A 11 -9.19 6.74 3.90
CA THR A 11 -10.37 5.88 4.04
C THR A 11 -10.88 5.78 5.49
N THR A 12 -10.37 6.62 6.39
CA THR A 12 -10.75 6.66 7.81
C THR A 12 -11.60 7.88 8.14
N LEU A 13 -12.39 7.78 9.21
CA LEU A 13 -13.12 8.92 9.77
C LEU A 13 -12.19 9.90 10.52
N PRO A 14 -12.48 11.21 10.50
CA PRO A 14 -13.55 11.86 9.72
C PRO A 14 -13.28 11.82 8.22
N LEU A 15 -14.34 11.61 7.42
CA LEU A 15 -14.26 11.54 5.98
C LEU A 15 -14.45 12.91 5.35
N ASP A 16 -13.52 13.32 4.49
CA ASP A 16 -13.64 14.51 3.64
C ASP A 16 -13.76 14.15 2.16
N LEU A 17 -14.99 13.96 1.70
CA LEU A 17 -15.25 13.73 0.27
C LEU A 17 -15.15 15.02 -0.57
N ASN A 18 -15.18 16.20 0.04
CA ASN A 18 -15.04 17.45 -0.71
C ASN A 18 -13.58 17.72 -1.07
N GLY A 19 -12.65 17.28 -0.21
CA GLY A 19 -11.21 17.37 -0.48
C GLY A 19 -10.72 16.52 -1.66
N VAL A 20 -11.53 15.55 -2.12
CA VAL A 20 -11.21 14.71 -3.30
C VAL A 20 -10.98 15.55 -4.56
N ALA A 21 -11.76 16.62 -4.76
CA ALA A 21 -11.61 17.49 -5.94
C ALA A 21 -10.22 18.15 -6.01
N ALA A 22 -9.61 18.46 -4.88
CA ALA A 22 -8.25 19.03 -4.83
C ALA A 22 -7.16 18.01 -5.24
N LEU A 23 -7.47 16.71 -5.24
CA LEU A 23 -6.59 15.65 -5.68
C LEU A 23 -6.85 15.23 -7.15
N ASP A 24 -7.87 15.80 -7.79
CA ASP A 24 -8.24 15.56 -9.19
C ASP A 24 -7.75 16.67 -10.14
N ASP A 25 -6.73 17.41 -9.75
CA ASP A 25 -6.16 18.55 -10.47
C ASP A 25 -5.24 18.17 -11.64
N GLY A 26 -4.94 16.89 -11.80
CA GLY A 26 -4.04 16.33 -12.82
C GLY A 26 -2.60 16.16 -12.36
N ARG A 27 -2.26 16.55 -11.14
CA ARG A 27 -0.94 16.34 -10.54
C ARG A 27 -0.62 14.85 -10.30
N TYR A 28 -1.65 14.08 -9.95
CA TYR A 28 -1.48 12.69 -9.56
C TYR A 28 -1.88 11.72 -10.67
N HIS A 29 -1.01 10.76 -10.94
CA HIS A 29 -1.30 9.60 -11.78
C HIS A 29 -2.50 8.81 -11.23
N SER A 30 -2.55 8.64 -9.89
CA SER A 30 -3.57 7.81 -9.24
C SER A 30 -3.79 8.18 -7.77
N LEU A 31 -5.03 7.99 -7.30
CA LEU A 31 -5.44 8.06 -5.89
C LEU A 31 -5.61 6.66 -5.33
N TRP A 32 -4.89 6.34 -4.27
CA TRP A 32 -4.86 5.04 -3.63
C TRP A 32 -5.65 5.04 -2.34
N MET A 33 -6.58 4.09 -2.22
CA MET A 33 -7.48 3.92 -1.09
C MET A 33 -7.10 2.66 -0.30
N PRO A 34 -6.55 2.78 0.91
CA PRO A 34 -6.24 1.64 1.78
C PRO A 34 -7.49 0.83 2.13
N ASP A 35 -7.32 -0.49 2.24
CA ASP A 35 -8.40 -1.45 2.59
C ASP A 35 -8.07 -2.22 3.86
N HIS A 36 -8.39 -1.63 4.99
CA HIS A 36 -8.17 -2.21 6.31
C HIS A 36 -9.46 -2.30 7.13
N LEU A 37 -9.49 -3.23 8.08
CA LEU A 37 -10.42 -3.25 9.22
C LEU A 37 -9.74 -2.62 10.43
N VAL A 38 -8.45 -2.86 10.58
CA VAL A 38 -7.60 -2.30 11.64
C VAL A 38 -6.32 -1.73 11.04
N SER A 39 -5.77 -0.75 11.73
CA SER A 39 -4.51 -0.11 11.38
C SER A 39 -3.30 -0.88 11.94
N PHE A 40 -2.12 -0.65 11.37
CA PHE A 40 -0.84 -1.08 11.93
C PHE A 40 -0.47 -0.37 13.24
N TRP A 41 -1.14 0.72 13.58
CA TRP A 41 -0.90 1.47 14.81
C TRP A 41 -1.54 0.74 15.99
N PRO A 42 -0.76 0.38 17.04
CA PRO A 42 -1.31 -0.35 18.16
C PRO A 42 -2.30 0.51 18.98
N ASP A 43 -3.52 0.00 19.16
CA ASP A 43 -4.57 0.65 19.96
C ASP A 43 -4.19 0.76 21.44
N SER A 44 -3.37 -0.17 21.95
CA SER A 44 -2.93 -0.21 23.34
C SER A 44 -2.07 1.01 23.76
N ILE A 45 -1.52 1.74 22.79
CA ILE A 45 -0.79 3.01 22.99
C ILE A 45 -1.47 4.20 22.26
N TRP A 46 -2.67 3.99 21.68
CA TRP A 46 -3.48 5.06 21.08
C TRP A 46 -4.36 5.71 22.16
N THR A 47 -3.75 6.39 23.09
CA THR A 47 -4.42 7.04 24.22
C THR A 47 -3.87 8.44 24.45
N PRO A 48 -4.62 9.37 25.10
CA PRO A 48 -4.14 10.74 25.38
C PRO A 48 -2.84 10.80 26.19
N GLU A 49 -2.47 9.72 26.87
CA GLU A 49 -1.19 9.62 27.59
C GLU A 49 0.01 9.58 26.61
N PHE A 50 -0.15 8.96 25.44
CA PHE A 50 0.93 8.73 24.47
C PHE A 50 0.84 9.60 23.22
N THR A 51 -0.37 10.06 22.89
CA THR A 51 -0.59 10.91 21.71
C THR A 51 -1.86 11.74 21.86
N ASP A 52 -1.76 13.02 21.50
CA ASP A 52 -2.91 13.93 21.38
C ASP A 52 -3.78 13.63 20.16
N LEU A 53 -3.31 12.78 19.23
CA LEU A 53 -4.14 12.27 18.12
C LEU A 53 -5.36 11.50 18.61
N ALA A 54 -5.28 10.86 19.78
CA ALA A 54 -6.38 10.16 20.42
C ALA A 54 -7.54 11.09 20.86
N GLU A 55 -7.28 12.39 21.03
CA GLU A 55 -8.29 13.39 21.37
C GLU A 55 -9.20 13.70 20.16
N VAL A 56 -8.65 13.65 18.95
CA VAL A 56 -9.39 13.95 17.70
C VAL A 56 -9.89 12.69 16.98
N SER A 57 -9.22 11.56 17.20
CA SER A 57 -9.65 10.26 16.70
C SER A 57 -9.54 9.22 17.82
N PRO A 58 -10.68 8.77 18.41
CA PRO A 58 -10.67 7.89 19.58
C PRO A 58 -10.12 6.48 19.27
N SER A 59 -9.88 6.16 18.00
CA SER A 59 -9.31 4.89 17.56
C SER A 59 -8.53 5.07 16.26
N PRO A 60 -7.39 4.39 16.06
CA PRO A 60 -6.68 4.36 14.79
C PRO A 60 -7.36 3.46 13.74
N HIS A 61 -8.39 2.70 14.12
CA HIS A 61 -9.02 1.64 13.33
C HIS A 61 -10.34 2.04 12.67
N ARG A 62 -10.60 3.33 12.45
CA ARG A 62 -11.90 3.84 11.95
C ARG A 62 -12.01 3.81 10.44
N TYR A 63 -11.66 2.67 9.81
CA TYR A 63 -11.72 2.50 8.37
C TYR A 63 -13.15 2.33 7.85
N LEU A 64 -13.38 2.86 6.65
CA LEU A 64 -14.59 2.67 5.86
C LEU A 64 -14.35 1.58 4.80
N ASP A 65 -15.40 0.92 4.33
CA ASP A 65 -15.27 -0.05 3.23
C ASP A 65 -14.77 0.64 1.96
N THR A 66 -13.66 0.15 1.45
CA THR A 66 -12.92 0.79 0.37
C THR A 66 -13.65 0.75 -0.95
N LEU A 67 -14.36 -0.33 -1.28
CA LEU A 67 -15.09 -0.42 -2.55
C LEU A 67 -16.32 0.51 -2.57
N THR A 68 -17.03 0.59 -1.45
CA THR A 68 -18.14 1.53 -1.28
C THR A 68 -17.66 2.98 -1.42
N LEU A 69 -16.52 3.30 -0.78
CA LEU A 69 -15.93 4.62 -0.85
C LEU A 69 -15.41 4.95 -2.25
N ALA A 70 -14.80 3.98 -2.94
CA ALA A 70 -14.31 4.14 -4.31
C ALA A 70 -15.43 4.56 -5.27
N GLY A 71 -16.65 4.03 -5.12
CA GLY A 71 -17.82 4.47 -5.88
C GLY A 71 -18.15 5.94 -5.64
N ALA A 72 -18.11 6.40 -4.39
CA ALA A 72 -18.37 7.80 -4.04
C ALA A 72 -17.27 8.74 -4.57
N VAL A 73 -16.01 8.30 -4.57
CA VAL A 73 -14.87 9.04 -5.12
C VAL A 73 -14.94 9.07 -6.65
N ALA A 74 -15.31 7.96 -7.31
CA ALA A 74 -15.48 7.89 -8.76
C ALA A 74 -16.48 8.94 -9.29
N ALA A 75 -17.59 9.11 -8.56
CA ALA A 75 -18.62 10.10 -8.91
C ALA A 75 -18.21 11.58 -8.71
N ARG A 76 -17.05 11.83 -8.07
CA ARG A 76 -16.54 13.18 -7.75
C ARG A 76 -15.24 13.53 -8.46
N THR A 77 -14.69 12.61 -9.22
CA THR A 77 -13.43 12.78 -9.95
C THR A 77 -13.62 12.50 -11.43
N THR A 78 -12.81 13.14 -12.27
CA THR A 78 -12.93 13.04 -13.73
C THR A 78 -11.61 12.75 -14.43
N ARG A 79 -10.48 12.91 -13.75
CA ARG A 79 -9.14 12.88 -14.36
C ARG A 79 -8.25 11.79 -13.77
N THR A 80 -8.07 11.82 -12.46
CA THR A 80 -7.12 10.96 -11.75
C THR A 80 -7.62 9.51 -11.70
N ARG A 81 -6.73 8.53 -11.90
CA ARG A 81 -7.05 7.12 -11.72
C ARG A 81 -7.35 6.82 -10.26
N LEU A 82 -8.23 5.88 -10.01
CA LEU A 82 -8.63 5.46 -8.68
C LEU A 82 -8.14 4.03 -8.43
N ALA A 83 -7.50 3.79 -7.31
CA ALA A 83 -6.89 2.51 -7.01
C ALA A 83 -7.17 2.05 -5.57
N THR A 84 -7.23 0.76 -5.36
CA THR A 84 -7.28 0.14 -4.02
C THR A 84 -5.89 -0.28 -3.56
N SER A 85 -5.53 -0.06 -2.28
CA SER A 85 -4.17 -0.27 -1.75
C SER A 85 -4.15 -1.12 -0.48
N VAL A 86 -4.29 -2.41 -0.55
CA VAL A 86 -4.78 -3.27 -1.63
C VAL A 86 -5.90 -4.15 -1.08
N LEU A 87 -6.83 -4.56 -1.91
CA LEU A 87 -7.85 -5.55 -1.52
C LEU A 87 -7.23 -6.94 -1.39
N ASP A 88 -7.82 -7.81 -0.59
CA ASP A 88 -7.40 -9.21 -0.50
C ASP A 88 -8.49 -10.19 -0.98
N THR A 89 -8.03 -11.38 -1.35
CA THR A 89 -8.87 -12.45 -1.88
C THR A 89 -9.30 -13.47 -0.80
N VAL A 90 -9.03 -13.18 0.47
CA VAL A 90 -9.48 -13.97 1.62
C VAL A 90 -10.80 -13.44 2.12
N ARG A 91 -10.90 -12.10 2.37
CA ARG A 91 -12.12 -11.44 2.81
C ARG A 91 -13.16 -11.31 1.69
N ARG A 92 -12.71 -11.24 0.43
CA ARG A 92 -13.61 -11.04 -0.73
C ARG A 92 -13.42 -12.14 -1.76
N HIS A 93 -14.56 -12.74 -2.17
CA HIS A 93 -14.55 -13.76 -3.23
C HIS A 93 -14.13 -13.15 -4.58
N PRO A 94 -13.28 -13.81 -5.40
CA PRO A 94 -12.79 -13.27 -6.66
C PRO A 94 -13.89 -12.90 -7.68
N VAL A 95 -15.02 -13.59 -7.69
CA VAL A 95 -16.19 -13.22 -8.51
C VAL A 95 -16.74 -11.84 -8.11
N MET A 96 -16.83 -11.58 -6.80
CA MET A 96 -17.28 -10.27 -6.30
C MET A 96 -16.27 -9.17 -6.59
N LEU A 97 -14.97 -9.47 -6.51
CA LEU A 97 -13.92 -8.54 -6.90
C LEU A 97 -13.97 -8.22 -8.39
N ALA A 98 -14.14 -9.24 -9.24
CA ALA A 98 -14.29 -9.06 -10.69
C ALA A 98 -15.48 -8.16 -11.03
N GLN A 99 -16.66 -8.42 -10.44
CA GLN A 99 -17.86 -7.62 -10.65
C GLN A 99 -17.69 -6.18 -10.15
N SER A 100 -17.18 -5.99 -8.93
CA SER A 100 -16.98 -4.66 -8.35
C SER A 100 -15.98 -3.83 -9.16
N ALA A 101 -14.91 -4.45 -9.67
CA ALA A 101 -13.93 -3.77 -10.50
C ALA A 101 -14.51 -3.30 -11.84
N LEU A 102 -15.35 -4.10 -12.51
CA LEU A 102 -16.07 -3.67 -13.71
C LEU A 102 -17.04 -2.53 -13.39
N THR A 103 -17.80 -2.64 -12.31
CA THR A 103 -18.70 -1.58 -11.86
C THR A 103 -17.95 -0.26 -11.64
N LEU A 104 -16.83 -0.30 -10.91
CA LEU A 104 -16.01 0.88 -10.66
C LEU A 104 -15.33 1.41 -11.92
N SER A 105 -14.98 0.52 -12.88
CA SER A 105 -14.48 0.93 -14.19
C SER A 105 -15.53 1.74 -14.96
N HIS A 106 -16.79 1.30 -14.97
CA HIS A 106 -17.88 2.07 -15.59
C HIS A 106 -18.14 3.39 -14.86
N LEU A 107 -18.23 3.38 -13.54
CA LEU A 107 -18.46 4.60 -12.74
C LEU A 107 -17.35 5.64 -12.88
N SER A 108 -16.12 5.19 -13.08
CA SER A 108 -14.94 6.05 -13.24
C SER A 108 -14.55 6.29 -14.70
N GLU A 109 -15.35 5.86 -15.68
CA GLU A 109 -15.04 5.99 -17.11
C GLU A 109 -13.66 5.37 -17.49
N GLY A 110 -13.39 4.16 -16.97
CA GLY A 110 -12.16 3.39 -17.27
C GLY A 110 -10.93 3.80 -16.47
N ARG A 111 -11.07 4.64 -15.43
CA ARG A 111 -9.94 5.10 -14.59
C ARG A 111 -9.64 4.21 -13.39
N PHE A 112 -10.43 3.17 -13.14
CA PHE A 112 -10.24 2.30 -11.97
C PHE A 112 -9.07 1.33 -12.16
N ILE A 113 -8.27 1.17 -11.12
CA ILE A 113 -7.17 0.20 -10.97
C ILE A 113 -7.54 -0.76 -9.84
N LEU A 114 -7.62 -2.05 -10.13
CA LEU A 114 -7.84 -3.07 -9.12
C LEU A 114 -6.52 -3.43 -8.44
N GLY A 115 -6.25 -2.80 -7.29
CA GLY A 115 -5.10 -3.13 -6.47
C GLY A 115 -5.39 -4.35 -5.58
N LEU A 116 -4.61 -5.42 -5.73
CA LEU A 116 -4.80 -6.70 -5.05
C LEU A 116 -3.55 -7.18 -4.31
N GLY A 117 -3.76 -7.90 -3.21
CA GLY A 117 -2.72 -8.57 -2.43
C GLY A 117 -3.22 -9.87 -1.78
N ALA A 118 -2.31 -10.59 -1.13
CA ALA A 118 -2.64 -11.86 -0.49
C ALA A 118 -3.32 -11.70 0.89
N GLY A 119 -3.51 -10.48 1.36
CA GLY A 119 -4.04 -10.19 2.70
C GLY A 119 -2.97 -10.10 3.79
N GLU A 120 -3.31 -9.42 4.86
CA GLU A 120 -2.47 -9.13 6.01
C GLU A 120 -3.08 -9.71 7.27
N ARG A 121 -2.24 -10.21 8.16
CA ARG A 121 -2.67 -11.02 9.30
C ARG A 121 -3.60 -10.27 10.25
N GLU A 122 -3.31 -8.98 10.50
CA GLU A 122 -4.10 -8.13 11.40
C GLU A 122 -5.54 -7.92 10.89
N ASN A 123 -5.74 -7.97 9.58
CA ASN A 123 -7.05 -7.85 8.94
C ASN A 123 -7.76 -9.19 8.72
N LEU A 124 -7.12 -10.32 9.01
CA LEU A 124 -7.66 -11.66 8.79
C LEU A 124 -7.86 -12.43 10.09
N ALA A 125 -6.80 -12.66 10.84
CA ALA A 125 -6.80 -13.59 11.97
C ALA A 125 -7.72 -13.17 13.13
N PRO A 126 -7.85 -11.88 13.52
CA PRO A 126 -8.79 -11.46 14.57
C PRO A 126 -10.26 -11.69 14.22
N TYR A 127 -10.56 -11.76 12.91
CA TYR A 127 -11.94 -11.87 12.40
C TYR A 127 -12.31 -13.30 12.00
N GLY A 128 -11.46 -14.26 12.29
CA GLY A 128 -11.74 -15.67 12.01
C GLY A 128 -11.53 -16.08 10.54
N PHE A 129 -10.93 -15.23 9.72
CA PHE A 129 -10.56 -15.62 8.37
C PHE A 129 -9.34 -16.54 8.40
N ASP A 130 -9.38 -17.61 7.58
CA ASP A 130 -8.25 -18.55 7.44
C ASP A 130 -7.15 -17.90 6.58
N ASP A 131 -6.02 -17.59 7.19
CA ASP A 131 -4.86 -16.98 6.52
C ASP A 131 -3.87 -18.02 5.96
N ARG A 132 -4.16 -19.31 6.10
CA ARG A 132 -3.33 -20.39 5.54
C ARG A 132 -3.50 -20.46 4.03
N GLY A 133 -2.40 -20.73 3.33
CA GLY A 133 -2.42 -20.86 1.87
C GLY A 133 -2.77 -19.58 1.11
N ARG A 134 -2.84 -18.41 1.77
CA ARG A 134 -3.32 -17.15 1.17
C ARG A 134 -2.64 -16.77 -0.16
N VAL A 135 -1.34 -17.08 -0.35
CA VAL A 135 -0.65 -16.83 -1.63
C VAL A 135 -1.13 -17.78 -2.74
N GLY A 136 -1.42 -19.05 -2.42
CA GLY A 136 -2.01 -20.00 -3.37
C GLY A 136 -3.43 -19.56 -3.77
N ARG A 137 -4.26 -19.23 -2.76
CA ARG A 137 -5.60 -18.66 -2.95
C ARG A 137 -5.56 -17.40 -3.82
N PHE A 138 -4.59 -16.51 -3.59
CA PHE A 138 -4.41 -15.30 -4.38
C PHE A 138 -4.09 -15.59 -5.84
N GLY A 139 -3.16 -16.51 -6.13
CA GLY A 139 -2.83 -16.89 -7.50
C GLY A 139 -4.00 -17.52 -8.25
N GLU A 140 -4.83 -18.32 -7.54
CA GLU A 140 -6.04 -18.89 -8.12
C GLU A 140 -7.12 -17.83 -8.36
N ALA A 141 -7.27 -16.87 -7.45
CA ALA A 141 -8.18 -15.74 -7.61
C ALA A 141 -7.82 -14.85 -8.81
N LEU A 142 -6.52 -14.59 -9.05
CA LEU A 142 -6.08 -13.83 -10.22
C LEU A 142 -6.45 -14.52 -11.53
N ARG A 143 -6.24 -15.83 -11.62
CA ARG A 143 -6.66 -16.64 -12.78
C ARG A 143 -8.17 -16.57 -13.00
N LEU A 144 -8.93 -16.69 -11.91
CA LEU A 144 -10.39 -16.65 -11.97
C LEU A 144 -10.92 -15.29 -12.39
N ILE A 145 -10.36 -14.19 -11.89
CA ILE A 145 -10.75 -12.83 -12.28
C ILE A 145 -10.50 -12.62 -13.79
N ARG A 146 -9.32 -13.00 -14.29
CA ARG A 146 -9.01 -12.89 -15.72
C ARG A 146 -9.95 -13.76 -16.54
N LEU A 147 -10.17 -15.01 -16.15
CA LEU A 147 -11.09 -15.92 -16.85
C LEU A 147 -12.50 -15.34 -16.96
N LEU A 148 -13.03 -14.74 -15.88
CA LEU A 148 -14.34 -14.09 -15.86
C LEU A 148 -14.44 -12.88 -16.80
N TRP A 149 -13.34 -12.14 -16.98
CA TRP A 149 -13.32 -10.97 -17.86
C TRP A 149 -13.05 -11.31 -19.33
N ASP A 150 -12.36 -12.43 -19.59
CA ASP A 150 -11.91 -12.81 -20.93
C ASP A 150 -12.88 -13.80 -21.62
N THR A 151 -13.91 -14.29 -20.91
CA THR A 151 -14.80 -15.33 -21.42
C THR A 151 -16.24 -14.82 -21.61
N ASP A 152 -16.74 -14.88 -22.83
CA ASP A 152 -18.16 -14.70 -23.11
C ASP A 152 -18.92 -15.99 -22.81
N GLY A 153 -19.85 -15.91 -21.84
CA GLY A 153 -20.71 -17.02 -21.47
C GLY A 153 -20.33 -17.72 -20.18
N PRO A 154 -20.91 -18.91 -19.89
CA PRO A 154 -20.67 -19.62 -18.66
C PRO A 154 -19.29 -20.23 -18.58
N ILE A 155 -18.70 -20.23 -17.40
CA ILE A 155 -17.42 -20.85 -17.09
C ILE A 155 -17.57 -21.92 -15.99
N ASP A 156 -16.78 -22.97 -16.11
CA ASP A 156 -16.52 -23.94 -15.04
C ASP A 156 -15.08 -23.74 -14.57
N PHE A 157 -14.86 -23.80 -13.25
CA PHE A 157 -13.56 -23.68 -12.65
C PHE A 157 -13.44 -24.62 -11.45
N ALA A 158 -12.44 -25.49 -11.46
CA ALA A 158 -12.17 -26.45 -10.38
C ALA A 158 -10.75 -26.23 -9.86
N GLY A 159 -10.64 -25.42 -8.80
CA GLY A 159 -9.39 -25.11 -8.15
C GLY A 159 -9.26 -25.74 -6.77
N GLU A 160 -8.17 -25.44 -6.09
CA GLU A 160 -7.94 -25.82 -4.69
C GLU A 160 -8.79 -24.97 -3.71
N TYR A 161 -9.00 -23.71 -4.04
CA TYR A 161 -9.64 -22.71 -3.17
C TYR A 161 -11.01 -22.27 -3.66
N PHE A 162 -11.25 -22.33 -4.96
CA PHE A 162 -12.50 -21.87 -5.57
C PHE A 162 -13.02 -22.89 -6.56
N THR A 163 -14.34 -23.08 -6.57
CA THR A 163 -15.06 -23.91 -7.55
C THR A 163 -16.21 -23.11 -8.11
N LEU A 164 -16.35 -23.08 -9.42
CA LEU A 164 -17.50 -22.50 -10.11
C LEU A 164 -18.09 -23.55 -11.05
N GLU A 165 -19.41 -23.59 -11.12
CA GLU A 165 -20.18 -24.47 -12.01
C GLU A 165 -21.14 -23.60 -12.81
N HIS A 166 -20.98 -23.61 -14.15
CA HIS A 166 -21.80 -22.85 -15.08
C HIS A 166 -22.01 -21.38 -14.66
N ALA A 167 -20.96 -20.76 -14.10
CA ALA A 167 -21.02 -19.39 -13.59
C ALA A 167 -20.86 -18.37 -14.71
N ARG A 168 -21.58 -17.24 -14.59
CA ARG A 168 -21.55 -16.15 -15.57
C ARG A 168 -21.26 -14.81 -14.91
N LEU A 169 -20.57 -13.95 -15.64
CA LEU A 169 -20.42 -12.53 -15.33
C LEU A 169 -20.64 -11.75 -16.64
N ASP A 170 -21.92 -11.40 -16.89
CA ASP A 170 -22.34 -10.76 -18.13
C ASP A 170 -22.23 -9.21 -18.11
N THR A 171 -21.47 -8.67 -17.15
CA THR A 171 -21.18 -7.23 -17.13
C THR A 171 -20.13 -6.91 -18.19
N ASP A 172 -20.51 -6.09 -19.16
CA ASP A 172 -19.63 -5.68 -20.24
C ASP A 172 -18.34 -5.01 -19.71
N LEU A 173 -17.25 -5.21 -20.42
CA LEU A 173 -16.04 -4.42 -20.20
C LEU A 173 -16.30 -2.96 -20.59
N HIS A 174 -15.71 -2.03 -19.85
CA HIS A 174 -15.68 -0.65 -20.31
C HIS A 174 -14.91 -0.54 -21.64
N ARG A 175 -15.24 0.45 -22.47
CA ARG A 175 -14.60 0.66 -23.80
C ARG A 175 -13.07 0.75 -23.77
N THR A 176 -12.47 1.02 -22.62
CA THR A 176 -11.01 1.02 -22.40
C THR A 176 -10.42 -0.36 -22.12
N GLY A 177 -11.27 -1.40 -22.08
CA GLY A 177 -10.89 -2.76 -21.71
C GLY A 177 -11.07 -3.06 -20.21
N PRO A 178 -10.55 -4.20 -19.73
CA PRO A 178 -10.66 -4.60 -18.34
C PRO A 178 -9.84 -3.65 -17.44
N PRO A 179 -10.25 -3.47 -16.17
CA PRO A 179 -9.48 -2.71 -15.21
C PRO A 179 -8.07 -3.30 -15.04
N PRO A 180 -7.00 -2.50 -15.06
CA PRO A 180 -5.66 -3.01 -14.80
C PRO A 180 -5.55 -3.55 -13.37
N ILE A 181 -4.89 -4.71 -13.22
CA ILE A 181 -4.62 -5.34 -11.93
C ILE A 181 -3.22 -4.94 -11.47
N TRP A 182 -3.14 -4.21 -10.35
CA TRP A 182 -1.86 -3.90 -9.71
C TRP A 182 -1.67 -4.76 -8.46
N ILE A 183 -0.48 -5.34 -8.31
CA ILE A 183 -0.25 -6.35 -7.28
C ILE A 183 0.71 -5.84 -6.20
N GLY A 184 0.26 -5.89 -4.94
CA GLY A 184 1.09 -5.70 -3.76
C GLY A 184 1.94 -6.95 -3.52
N ALA A 185 3.21 -6.91 -3.90
CA ALA A 185 4.11 -8.06 -3.85
C ALA A 185 5.48 -7.71 -3.29
N ASN A 186 5.98 -8.52 -2.35
CA ASN A 186 7.32 -8.38 -1.76
C ASN A 186 8.10 -9.71 -1.77
N GLY A 187 7.47 -10.83 -1.45
CA GLY A 187 8.13 -12.14 -1.40
C GLY A 187 8.18 -12.85 -2.76
N PRO A 188 9.09 -13.84 -2.94
CA PRO A 188 9.38 -14.45 -4.25
C PRO A 188 8.15 -15.02 -4.97
N ARG A 189 7.21 -15.66 -4.24
CA ARG A 189 5.98 -16.21 -4.83
C ARG A 189 5.06 -15.09 -5.32
N MET A 190 4.93 -14.01 -4.55
CA MET A 190 4.10 -12.87 -4.92
C MET A 190 4.69 -12.08 -6.10
N LEU A 191 6.04 -11.93 -6.16
CA LEU A 191 6.72 -11.30 -7.30
C LEU A 191 6.49 -12.10 -8.60
N ARG A 192 6.50 -13.43 -8.52
CA ARG A 192 6.13 -14.26 -9.70
C ARG A 192 4.71 -14.00 -10.16
N LEU A 193 3.74 -13.98 -9.22
CA LEU A 193 2.34 -13.69 -9.57
C LEU A 193 2.17 -12.27 -10.14
N ALA A 194 2.96 -11.30 -9.65
CA ALA A 194 2.95 -9.95 -10.21
C ALA A 194 3.42 -9.94 -11.67
N GLY A 195 4.42 -10.74 -12.04
CA GLY A 195 4.85 -10.91 -13.43
C GLY A 195 3.82 -11.65 -14.28
N GLU A 196 3.26 -12.74 -13.76
CA GLU A 196 2.32 -13.59 -14.49
C GLU A 196 0.97 -12.90 -14.78
N PHE A 197 0.46 -12.08 -13.85
CA PHE A 197 -0.92 -11.56 -13.89
C PHE A 197 -1.04 -10.04 -13.77
N GLY A 198 -0.03 -9.35 -13.21
CA GLY A 198 -0.12 -7.93 -12.90
C GLY A 198 0.11 -7.02 -14.11
N ASP A 199 -0.62 -5.93 -14.17
CA ASP A 199 -0.40 -4.81 -15.09
C ASP A 199 0.40 -3.69 -14.41
N GLY A 200 0.54 -3.78 -13.08
CA GLY A 200 1.39 -2.94 -12.26
C GLY A 200 1.85 -3.64 -10.98
N TRP A 201 2.92 -3.12 -10.41
CA TRP A 201 3.48 -3.59 -9.16
C TRP A 201 3.49 -2.46 -8.12
N TRP A 202 2.80 -2.69 -7.00
CA TRP A 202 2.61 -1.74 -5.90
C TRP A 202 3.16 -2.32 -4.59
N PRO A 203 4.49 -2.35 -4.40
CA PRO A 203 5.07 -2.89 -3.18
C PRO A 203 4.88 -1.96 -2.00
N THR A 204 4.57 -2.57 -0.86
CA THR A 204 4.66 -1.98 0.46
C THR A 204 5.94 -2.50 1.13
N GLY A 205 6.56 -1.73 2.00
CA GLY A 205 7.68 -2.22 2.80
C GLY A 205 8.99 -1.48 2.58
N SER A 206 9.96 -1.87 3.39
CA SER A 206 11.21 -1.16 3.66
C SER A 206 12.39 -1.56 2.76
N ALA A 207 12.15 -2.18 1.60
CA ALA A 207 13.23 -2.50 0.69
C ALA A 207 13.87 -1.22 0.12
N GLY A 208 15.21 -1.13 0.19
CA GLY A 208 15.95 -0.05 -0.44
C GLY A 208 15.97 -0.15 -1.98
N PRO A 209 16.53 0.86 -2.69
CA PRO A 209 16.50 0.92 -4.15
C PRO A 209 17.15 -0.28 -4.84
N GLU A 210 18.27 -0.81 -4.31
CA GLU A 210 18.93 -1.99 -4.87
C GLU A 210 18.05 -3.24 -4.79
N THR A 211 17.46 -3.51 -3.62
CA THR A 211 16.53 -4.63 -3.44
C THR A 211 15.29 -4.46 -4.34
N TYR A 212 14.78 -3.22 -4.47
CA TYR A 212 13.68 -2.90 -5.36
C TYR A 212 14.01 -3.25 -6.82
N ALA A 213 15.18 -2.86 -7.32
CA ALA A 213 15.63 -3.18 -8.68
C ALA A 213 15.70 -4.70 -8.91
N GLY A 214 16.24 -5.46 -7.95
CA GLY A 214 16.29 -6.91 -7.99
C GLY A 214 14.88 -7.56 -8.02
N GLN A 215 13.96 -7.06 -7.21
CA GLN A 215 12.57 -7.51 -7.22
C GLN A 215 11.86 -7.21 -8.55
N LEU A 216 12.08 -6.04 -9.13
CA LEU A 216 11.55 -5.67 -10.45
C LEU A 216 12.09 -6.58 -11.56
N ALA A 217 13.37 -6.94 -11.49
CA ALA A 217 13.96 -7.90 -12.44
C ALA A 217 13.28 -9.28 -12.35
N CYS A 218 13.03 -9.79 -11.13
CA CYS A 218 12.29 -11.04 -10.93
C CYS A 218 10.85 -10.99 -11.50
N ILE A 219 10.16 -9.85 -11.37
CA ILE A 219 8.81 -9.65 -11.93
C ILE A 219 8.87 -9.71 -13.46
N ARG A 220 9.81 -8.99 -14.07
CA ARG A 220 9.97 -8.93 -15.53
C ARG A 220 10.31 -10.30 -16.12
N GLU A 221 11.23 -11.02 -15.50
CA GLU A 221 11.57 -12.40 -15.90
C GLU A 221 10.36 -13.35 -15.78
N SER A 222 9.51 -13.17 -14.77
CA SER A 222 8.28 -13.94 -14.64
C SER A 222 7.25 -13.60 -15.74
N ALA A 223 7.14 -12.32 -16.10
CA ALA A 223 6.29 -11.89 -17.22
C ALA A 223 6.74 -12.50 -18.54
N GLU A 224 8.04 -12.49 -18.85
CA GLU A 224 8.61 -13.11 -20.04
C GLU A 224 8.30 -14.62 -20.09
N ARG A 225 8.49 -15.33 -18.97
CA ARG A 225 8.14 -16.76 -18.89
C ARG A 225 6.66 -17.04 -19.11
N ALA A 226 5.79 -16.10 -18.73
CA ALA A 226 4.36 -16.17 -18.97
C ALA A 226 3.93 -15.69 -20.37
N GLY A 227 4.87 -15.34 -21.26
CA GLY A 227 4.59 -14.85 -22.60
C GLY A 227 4.03 -13.42 -22.65
N ARG A 228 4.23 -12.63 -21.57
CA ARG A 228 3.78 -11.23 -21.47
C ARG A 228 4.95 -10.27 -21.71
N ASP A 229 4.62 -9.08 -22.22
CA ASP A 229 5.62 -8.00 -22.31
C ASP A 229 6.02 -7.51 -20.91
N PRO A 230 7.28 -7.69 -20.48
CA PRO A 230 7.75 -7.25 -19.18
C PRO A 230 7.77 -5.72 -19.01
N GLN A 231 7.75 -4.95 -20.12
CA GLN A 231 7.71 -3.50 -20.10
C GLN A 231 6.28 -2.94 -19.94
N ALA A 232 5.25 -3.75 -20.18
CA ALA A 232 3.86 -3.38 -19.96
C ALA A 232 3.51 -3.26 -18.46
N ILE A 233 4.30 -3.86 -17.58
CA ILE A 233 4.10 -3.77 -16.13
C ILE A 233 4.57 -2.40 -15.62
N THR A 234 3.69 -1.63 -15.02
CA THR A 234 4.02 -0.34 -14.40
C THR A 234 4.63 -0.57 -13.01
N PRO A 235 5.94 -0.28 -12.80
CA PRO A 235 6.55 -0.41 -11.49
C PRO A 235 6.29 0.85 -10.66
N ALA A 236 5.76 0.67 -9.47
CA ALA A 236 5.50 1.75 -8.55
C ALA A 236 6.17 1.53 -7.19
N LYS A 237 6.21 2.55 -6.36
CA LYS A 237 6.73 2.46 -4.99
C LYS A 237 5.96 3.37 -4.05
N MET A 238 5.38 2.78 -3.01
CA MET A 238 4.94 3.51 -1.84
C MET A 238 6.13 3.72 -0.91
N VAL A 239 6.44 4.98 -0.61
CA VAL A 239 7.56 5.34 0.26
C VAL A 239 7.03 5.93 1.56
N VAL A 240 7.19 5.17 2.65
CA VAL A 240 7.04 5.69 4.00
C VAL A 240 8.28 6.51 4.34
N CYS A 241 8.11 7.70 4.89
CA CYS A 241 9.21 8.58 5.25
C CYS A 241 8.93 9.34 6.57
N LEU A 242 9.98 9.98 7.09
CA LEU A 242 9.92 10.92 8.21
C LEU A 242 10.48 12.25 7.75
N ILE A 243 9.63 13.31 7.72
CA ILE A 243 9.99 14.62 7.16
C ILE A 243 10.17 15.64 8.28
N GLY A 244 11.38 16.17 8.44
CA GLY A 244 11.70 17.19 9.43
C GLY A 244 13.16 17.57 9.45
N GLU A 245 13.47 18.64 10.18
CA GLU A 245 14.85 19.01 10.50
C GLU A 245 15.45 18.02 11.53
N PRO A 246 16.79 17.90 11.66
CA PRO A 246 17.42 16.93 12.56
C PRO A 246 16.90 16.95 13.99
N ASP A 247 16.73 18.13 14.58
CA ASP A 247 16.22 18.27 15.98
C ASP A 247 14.75 17.83 16.08
N GLU A 248 13.95 18.13 15.05
CA GLU A 248 12.55 17.69 14.96
C GLU A 248 12.49 16.15 14.85
N LEU A 249 13.30 15.55 13.98
CA LEU A 249 13.38 14.10 13.80
C LEU A 249 13.78 13.39 15.10
N ASN A 250 14.77 13.94 15.83
CA ASN A 250 15.18 13.42 17.13
C ASN A 250 14.02 13.46 18.14
N ALA A 251 13.22 14.52 18.14
CA ALA A 251 12.09 14.67 19.05
C ALA A 251 10.95 13.69 18.70
N ILE A 252 10.58 13.53 17.42
CA ILE A 252 9.50 12.65 17.03
C ILE A 252 9.83 11.17 17.22
N LEU A 253 11.10 10.77 17.05
CA LEU A 253 11.55 9.40 17.26
C LEU A 253 11.50 8.94 18.73
N GLN A 254 11.35 9.87 19.68
CA GLN A 254 11.08 9.52 21.08
C GLN A 254 9.60 9.19 21.33
N ARG A 255 8.69 9.55 20.44
CA ARG A 255 7.25 9.32 20.61
C ARG A 255 6.92 7.83 20.41
N PRO A 256 6.15 7.18 21.30
CA PRO A 256 5.83 5.75 21.23
C PRO A 256 5.18 5.32 19.91
N LEU A 257 4.27 6.14 19.35
CA LEU A 257 3.66 5.82 18.04
C LEU A 257 4.70 5.84 16.92
N VAL A 258 5.63 6.79 16.91
CA VAL A 258 6.70 6.82 15.89
C VAL A 258 7.67 5.65 16.10
N LYS A 259 8.02 5.30 17.33
CA LYS A 259 8.81 4.11 17.62
C LYS A 259 8.13 2.82 17.15
N SER A 260 6.78 2.75 17.18
CA SER A 260 6.05 1.59 16.71
C SER A 260 6.20 1.33 15.20
N LEU A 261 6.73 2.29 14.43
CA LEU A 261 7.11 2.08 13.04
C LEU A 261 8.08 0.90 12.86
N VAL A 262 8.92 0.62 13.86
CA VAL A 262 9.81 -0.56 13.84
C VAL A 262 9.04 -1.85 13.59
N LEU A 263 7.80 -1.99 14.05
CA LEU A 263 6.98 -3.17 13.83
C LEU A 263 6.64 -3.39 12.35
N GLN A 264 6.62 -2.33 11.55
CA GLN A 264 6.34 -2.38 10.12
C GLN A 264 7.57 -2.72 9.27
N LEU A 265 8.78 -2.60 9.87
CA LEU A 265 10.04 -2.95 9.21
C LEU A 265 10.28 -4.46 9.29
N THR A 266 11.02 -5.00 8.33
CA THR A 266 11.43 -6.42 8.36
C THR A 266 12.75 -6.60 9.09
N ALA A 267 12.96 -7.77 9.71
CA ALA A 267 14.23 -8.09 10.33
C ALA A 267 15.39 -8.09 9.31
N ASP A 268 15.13 -8.56 8.09
CA ASP A 268 16.12 -8.55 7.01
C ASP A 268 16.57 -7.15 6.62
N ALA A 269 15.63 -6.18 6.55
CA ALA A 269 15.96 -4.79 6.24
C ALA A 269 16.82 -4.15 7.33
N LEU A 270 16.49 -4.37 8.60
CA LEU A 270 17.30 -3.89 9.72
C LEU A 270 18.67 -4.57 9.78
N ALA A 271 18.72 -5.89 9.55
CA ALA A 271 19.99 -6.64 9.54
C ALA A 271 20.93 -6.17 8.42
N ALA A 272 20.41 -5.88 7.24
CA ALA A 272 21.18 -5.29 6.13
C ALA A 272 21.77 -3.92 6.49
N ALA A 273 21.14 -3.17 7.38
CA ALA A 273 21.63 -1.90 7.92
C ALA A 273 22.46 -2.05 9.21
N GLY A 274 22.76 -3.29 9.65
CA GLY A 274 23.59 -3.57 10.83
C GLY A 274 22.84 -3.54 12.17
N HIS A 275 21.50 -3.55 12.16
CA HIS A 275 20.67 -3.52 13.36
C HIS A 275 19.93 -4.84 13.57
N ARG A 276 19.60 -5.13 14.84
CA ARG A 276 18.72 -6.25 15.18
C ARG A 276 17.28 -5.80 15.30
N HIS A 277 16.36 -6.61 14.81
CA HIS A 277 14.93 -6.34 14.98
C HIS A 277 14.47 -6.75 16.39
N PRO A 278 13.78 -5.86 17.16
CA PRO A 278 13.38 -6.16 18.54
C PRO A 278 12.35 -7.28 18.67
N MET A 279 11.62 -7.60 17.59
CA MET A 279 10.69 -8.74 17.51
C MET A 279 11.39 -10.06 17.10
N GLY A 280 12.70 -10.05 16.85
CA GLY A 280 13.51 -11.21 16.47
C GLY A 280 13.85 -11.30 14.99
N GLU A 281 14.80 -12.20 14.67
CA GLU A 281 15.45 -12.29 13.34
C GLU A 281 14.54 -12.76 12.19
N ARG A 282 13.35 -13.30 12.50
CA ARG A 282 12.39 -13.79 11.50
C ARG A 282 11.18 -12.89 11.32
N TRP A 283 11.20 -11.69 11.90
CA TRP A 283 10.09 -10.76 11.80
C TRP A 283 9.95 -10.19 10.37
N ARG A 284 8.75 -10.31 9.79
CA ARG A 284 8.45 -9.92 8.40
C ARG A 284 7.70 -8.59 8.28
N GLY A 285 7.81 -7.74 9.30
CA GLY A 285 7.13 -6.45 9.32
C GLY A 285 5.62 -6.59 9.37
N ILE A 286 4.90 -5.81 8.56
CA ILE A 286 3.43 -5.79 8.52
C ILE A 286 2.78 -7.19 8.38
N GLN A 287 3.48 -8.16 7.80
CA GLN A 287 2.94 -9.52 7.62
C GLN A 287 2.78 -10.29 8.93
N ASP A 288 3.50 -9.89 9.98
CA ASP A 288 3.51 -10.56 11.28
C ASP A 288 2.81 -9.77 12.39
N ILE A 289 2.36 -8.54 12.09
CA ILE A 289 1.59 -7.73 13.03
C ILE A 289 0.30 -8.48 13.40
N ASP A 290 0.10 -8.63 14.72
CA ASP A 290 -1.13 -9.16 15.29
C ASP A 290 -1.53 -8.28 16.48
N PRO A 291 -2.57 -7.44 16.35
CA PRO A 291 -2.95 -6.50 17.40
C PRO A 291 -3.31 -7.18 18.72
N ARG A 292 -3.75 -8.46 18.69
CA ARG A 292 -4.13 -9.21 19.89
C ARG A 292 -2.96 -9.45 20.86
N VAL A 293 -1.71 -9.40 20.36
CA VAL A 293 -0.50 -9.64 21.16
C VAL A 293 0.34 -8.38 21.40
N LEU A 294 -0.06 -7.25 20.87
CA LEU A 294 0.61 -5.96 21.02
C LEU A 294 0.04 -5.21 22.24
N THR A 295 0.18 -5.81 23.42
CA THR A 295 -0.24 -5.18 24.67
C THR A 295 0.66 -3.99 25.03
N ARG A 296 0.12 -3.03 25.79
CA ARG A 296 0.83 -1.83 26.25
C ARG A 296 2.17 -2.18 26.89
N ASP A 297 2.19 -3.05 27.89
CA ASP A 297 3.40 -3.40 28.61
C ASP A 297 4.47 -4.05 27.73
N ARG A 298 4.04 -4.85 26.77
CA ARG A 298 4.94 -5.46 25.79
C ARG A 298 5.58 -4.42 24.89
N LEU A 299 4.77 -3.47 24.38
CA LEU A 299 5.25 -2.40 23.50
C LEU A 299 6.18 -1.46 24.23
N LEU A 300 5.85 -1.04 25.46
CA LEU A 300 6.71 -0.13 26.23
C LEU A 300 8.09 -0.75 26.49
N ARG A 301 8.14 -2.03 26.91
CA ARG A 301 9.42 -2.75 27.06
C ARG A 301 10.19 -2.85 25.74
N LEU A 302 9.48 -3.16 24.65
CA LEU A 302 10.10 -3.24 23.32
C LEU A 302 10.72 -1.90 22.90
N PHE A 303 10.06 -0.79 23.19
CA PHE A 303 10.53 0.56 22.84
C PHE A 303 11.71 1.05 23.67
N GLU A 304 11.98 0.44 24.84
CA GLU A 304 13.22 0.70 25.59
C GLU A 304 14.46 0.25 24.80
N ASP A 305 14.34 -0.84 24.03
CA ASP A 305 15.42 -1.43 23.25
C ASP A 305 15.48 -0.91 21.79
N VAL A 306 14.51 -0.08 21.36
CA VAL A 306 14.51 0.47 20.00
C VAL A 306 15.48 1.64 19.89
N ASP A 307 16.59 1.42 19.19
CA ASP A 307 17.46 2.50 18.76
C ASP A 307 16.78 3.31 17.65
N PRO A 308 16.54 4.63 17.82
CA PRO A 308 16.04 5.48 16.75
C PRO A 308 16.85 5.40 15.46
N ALA A 309 18.17 5.21 15.54
CA ALA A 309 19.04 5.06 14.39
C ALA A 309 18.67 3.84 13.54
N ALA A 310 18.14 2.77 14.15
CA ALA A 310 17.67 1.60 13.40
C ALA A 310 16.49 1.93 12.49
N ILE A 311 15.54 2.78 12.92
CA ILE A 311 14.44 3.22 12.08
C ILE A 311 14.98 4.08 10.93
N LEU A 312 15.84 5.06 11.23
CA LEU A 312 16.38 5.97 10.25
C LEU A 312 17.32 5.29 9.24
N SER A 313 17.93 4.16 9.59
CA SER A 313 18.79 3.41 8.65
C SER A 313 18.02 2.79 7.47
N VAL A 314 16.69 2.65 7.61
CA VAL A 314 15.83 1.95 6.63
C VAL A 314 14.76 2.89 6.03
N VAL A 315 14.31 3.87 6.81
CA VAL A 315 13.22 4.77 6.43
C VAL A 315 13.80 6.06 5.85
N PRO A 316 13.45 6.48 4.63
CA PRO A 316 13.79 7.78 4.09
C PRO A 316 13.41 8.91 5.04
N HIS A 317 14.36 9.82 5.31
CA HIS A 317 14.15 10.86 6.31
C HIS A 317 14.97 12.13 6.03
N GLY A 318 14.61 13.22 6.67
CA GLY A 318 15.29 14.52 6.57
C GLY A 318 14.37 15.64 6.12
N THR A 319 14.96 16.74 5.70
CA THR A 319 14.23 17.85 5.06
C THR A 319 13.49 17.39 3.80
N PRO A 320 12.46 18.09 3.33
CA PRO A 320 11.76 17.71 2.10
C PRO A 320 12.68 17.46 0.91
N LYS A 321 13.73 18.27 0.76
CA LYS A 321 14.72 18.10 -0.32
C LYS A 321 15.57 16.84 -0.19
N GLN A 322 15.93 16.46 1.05
CA GLN A 322 16.68 15.23 1.32
C GLN A 322 15.83 13.99 1.07
N VAL A 323 14.58 13.99 1.54
CA VAL A 323 13.62 12.91 1.29
C VAL A 323 13.34 12.76 -0.20
N ALA A 324 13.14 13.85 -0.93
CA ALA A 324 12.99 13.81 -2.39
C ALA A 324 14.21 13.20 -3.08
N GLY A 325 15.42 13.48 -2.59
CA GLY A 325 16.66 12.83 -3.10
C GLY A 325 16.64 11.31 -2.94
N GLN A 326 16.31 10.83 -1.75
CA GLN A 326 16.22 9.40 -1.44
C GLN A 326 15.09 8.70 -2.22
N ILE A 327 13.97 9.38 -2.47
CA ILE A 327 12.88 8.84 -3.31
C ILE A 327 13.30 8.76 -4.78
N ALA A 328 14.06 9.73 -5.28
CA ALA A 328 14.54 9.72 -6.67
C ALA A 328 15.39 8.50 -6.99
N GLU A 329 16.12 7.93 -6.01
CA GLU A 329 16.90 6.69 -6.18
C GLU A 329 16.01 5.49 -6.56
N PHE A 330 14.75 5.44 -6.11
CA PHE A 330 13.81 4.41 -6.59
C PHE A 330 13.43 4.62 -8.05
N GLY A 331 13.40 5.86 -8.54
CA GLY A 331 13.23 6.16 -9.96
C GLY A 331 14.39 5.64 -10.80
N GLU A 332 15.62 5.81 -10.30
CA GLU A 332 16.84 5.25 -10.92
C GLU A 332 16.82 3.72 -10.88
N ALA A 333 16.26 3.13 -9.83
CA ALA A 333 16.03 1.69 -9.68
C ALA A 333 14.86 1.15 -10.53
N GLY A 334 14.17 2.01 -11.29
CA GLY A 334 13.15 1.63 -12.25
C GLY A 334 11.70 1.93 -11.88
N ALA A 335 11.43 2.58 -10.74
CA ALA A 335 10.09 3.04 -10.40
C ALA A 335 9.61 4.11 -11.39
N ARG A 336 8.33 4.05 -11.76
CA ARG A 336 7.66 5.06 -12.61
C ARG A 336 6.65 5.88 -11.84
N VAL A 337 5.96 5.27 -10.89
CA VAL A 337 4.96 5.92 -10.04
C VAL A 337 5.42 5.83 -8.59
N VAL A 338 5.43 6.95 -7.88
CA VAL A 338 5.81 6.98 -6.46
C VAL A 338 4.75 7.68 -5.63
N SER A 339 4.56 7.18 -4.41
CA SER A 339 3.71 7.83 -3.42
C SER A 339 4.52 8.13 -2.16
N VAL A 340 4.35 9.33 -1.64
CA VAL A 340 5.00 9.82 -0.41
C VAL A 340 4.03 9.69 0.76
N LEU A 341 4.41 8.93 1.78
CA LEU A 341 3.61 8.70 2.98
C LEU A 341 4.40 9.15 4.21
N ASP A 342 4.12 10.35 4.68
CA ASP A 342 4.80 10.95 5.83
C ASP A 342 4.22 10.43 7.15
N TYR A 343 5.06 9.71 7.91
CA TYR A 343 4.71 9.23 9.24
C TYR A 343 5.16 10.16 10.38
N SER A 344 5.79 11.31 10.08
CA SER A 344 6.09 12.33 11.09
C SER A 344 4.82 12.83 11.77
N GLY A 345 3.71 12.88 11.04
CA GLY A 345 2.39 13.25 11.56
C GLY A 345 1.89 12.37 12.73
N MET A 346 2.45 11.16 12.89
CA MET A 346 2.10 10.26 14.00
C MET A 346 2.71 10.71 15.34
N ALA A 347 3.59 11.70 15.32
CA ALA A 347 4.13 12.29 16.55
C ALA A 347 3.14 13.17 17.33
N GLY A 348 2.02 13.60 16.70
CA GLY A 348 0.97 14.38 17.34
C GLY A 348 0.26 15.33 16.38
N GLN A 349 -0.80 16.01 16.87
CA GLN A 349 -1.66 16.87 16.05
C GLN A 349 -0.89 18.00 15.34
N ALA A 350 0.06 18.63 16.02
CA ALA A 350 0.87 19.70 15.43
C ALA A 350 1.68 19.20 14.22
N TYR A 351 2.27 18.02 14.31
CA TYR A 351 3.01 17.39 13.21
C TYR A 351 2.06 16.92 12.09
N ALA A 352 0.92 16.35 12.44
CA ALA A 352 -0.10 15.93 11.48
C ALA A 352 -0.67 17.10 10.66
N ALA A 353 -0.84 18.27 11.27
CA ALA A 353 -1.30 19.47 10.60
C ALA A 353 -0.32 19.97 9.51
N GLU A 354 0.98 19.75 9.70
CA GLU A 354 2.02 20.16 8.74
C GLU A 354 2.35 19.10 7.70
N SER A 355 1.98 17.85 7.93
CA SER A 355 2.38 16.71 7.09
C SER A 355 2.00 16.90 5.62
N ALA A 356 0.78 17.34 5.33
CA ALA A 356 0.33 17.57 3.95
C ALA A 356 1.18 18.63 3.21
N ARG A 357 1.60 19.70 3.89
CA ARG A 357 2.48 20.73 3.33
C ARG A 357 3.88 20.15 3.07
N LYS A 358 4.45 19.44 4.06
CA LYS A 358 5.78 18.80 3.94
C LYS A 358 5.80 17.77 2.80
N VAL A 359 4.76 16.94 2.66
CA VAL A 359 4.61 16.00 1.54
C VAL A 359 4.60 16.75 0.21
N ARG A 360 3.83 17.85 0.09
CA ARG A 360 3.79 18.64 -1.12
C ARG A 360 5.17 19.21 -1.48
N GLU A 361 5.95 19.67 -0.50
CA GLU A 361 7.33 20.16 -0.71
C GLU A 361 8.27 19.03 -1.20
N VAL A 362 8.12 17.80 -0.68
CA VAL A 362 8.85 16.63 -1.17
C VAL A 362 8.50 16.33 -2.63
N GLU A 363 7.21 16.31 -2.94
CA GLU A 363 6.69 16.06 -4.30
C GLU A 363 7.18 17.11 -5.29
N ASP A 364 7.16 18.42 -4.92
CA ASP A 364 7.64 19.50 -5.77
C ASP A 364 9.15 19.37 -6.02
N ALA A 365 9.92 19.08 -4.98
CA ALA A 365 11.36 18.86 -5.12
C ALA A 365 11.68 17.62 -5.98
N LEU A 366 10.87 16.56 -5.89
CA LEU A 366 11.02 15.35 -6.69
C LEU A 366 10.74 15.62 -8.18
N LEU A 367 9.63 16.31 -8.50
CA LEU A 367 9.29 16.67 -9.88
C LEU A 367 10.37 17.59 -10.50
N GLN A 368 10.89 18.56 -9.75
CA GLN A 368 11.99 19.42 -10.21
C GLN A 368 13.26 18.61 -10.54
N ARG A 369 13.63 17.62 -9.70
CA ARG A 369 14.81 16.78 -9.92
C ARG A 369 14.69 15.89 -11.16
N THR A 370 13.49 15.34 -11.38
CA THR A 370 13.24 14.38 -12.47
C THR A 370 12.86 15.03 -13.79
N GLY A 371 12.71 16.36 -13.82
CA GLY A 371 12.27 17.11 -15.00
C GLY A 371 10.83 16.77 -15.42
N SER A 372 10.05 16.23 -14.48
CA SER A 372 8.64 15.90 -14.69
C SER A 372 7.80 17.16 -14.51
N THR A 373 6.91 17.44 -15.44
CA THR A 373 5.86 18.45 -15.29
C THR A 373 4.67 17.83 -14.57
N PRO A 374 4.00 18.60 -13.68
CA PRO A 374 2.77 18.15 -13.03
C PRO A 374 1.67 17.82 -14.01
#